data_ec8c33e44d54c9d39f49a619c8243494
#
_entry.id   ec8c33e44d54c9d39f49a619c8243494
#
_cell.length_a   1.000
_cell.length_b   1.000
_cell.length_c   1.000
_cell.angle_alpha   90.00
_cell.angle_beta   90.00
_cell.angle_gamma   90.00
#
_symmetry.space_group_name_H-M   'P 1'
#
loop_
_entity.id
_entity.type
_entity.pdbx_description
1 polymer ?
#
loop_
_entity_poly.entity_id
_entity_poly.type
_entity_poly.pdbx_seq_one_letter_code
_entity_poly.pdbx_strand_id
1 'polypeptide(L)'
;MQTNRDSSGVVVCTESALCTEVNANGHDLVADEPAALGGTEAGPTPYDYLLTALGSCTAITVRMYADRKGWPLESVTVRVEHGRIHAKDCEECETNCGRIDRVQLELEGPLDAEQREKLREIAKKCPVKRTLDSETLIETRAAMR
;
A
#
# COMPACT_ATOMS: atom_id res chain seq x y z
N MET A 1 14.15 11.03 -22.77
CA MET A 1 14.31 11.77 -21.52
C MET A 1 15.05 10.88 -20.52
N GLN A 2 16.28 11.20 -20.20
CA GLN A 2 17.04 10.43 -19.21
C GLN A 2 16.46 10.77 -17.84
N THR A 3 15.69 9.84 -17.28
CA THR A 3 15.28 9.95 -15.87
C THR A 3 16.52 9.74 -15.02
N ASN A 4 16.93 10.79 -14.35
CA ASN A 4 17.98 10.74 -13.34
C ASN A 4 17.58 9.66 -12.31
N ARG A 5 18.35 8.57 -12.23
CA ARG A 5 18.09 7.41 -11.37
C ARG A 5 18.35 7.68 -9.88
N ASP A 6 18.69 8.91 -9.52
CA ASP A 6 19.09 9.27 -8.15
C ASP A 6 17.94 9.77 -7.27
N SER A 7 16.73 9.91 -7.80
CA SER A 7 15.54 10.19 -6.99
C SER A 7 14.55 9.04 -7.12
N SER A 8 14.48 8.20 -6.09
CA SER A 8 13.39 7.24 -5.96
C SER A 8 12.08 8.03 -5.86
N GLY A 9 11.27 8.00 -6.89
CA GLY A 9 10.05 8.80 -6.92
C GLY A 9 8.97 8.23 -7.82
N VAL A 10 7.78 8.71 -7.58
CA VAL A 10 6.60 8.39 -8.38
C VAL A 10 6.14 9.68 -9.06
N VAL A 11 5.93 9.62 -10.36
CA VAL A 11 5.39 10.74 -11.15
C VAL A 11 3.99 10.35 -11.61
N VAL A 12 3.03 11.22 -11.38
CA VAL A 12 1.64 11.01 -11.77
C VAL A 12 1.17 12.19 -12.62
N CYS A 13 0.37 11.89 -13.64
CA CYS A 13 -0.18 12.90 -14.54
C CYS A 13 -1.63 12.57 -14.90
N THR A 14 -2.49 13.55 -14.75
CA THR A 14 -3.86 13.50 -15.28
C THR A 14 -4.03 14.66 -16.27
N GLU A 15 -4.72 14.45 -17.37
CA GLU A 15 -4.92 15.49 -18.38
C GLU A 15 -6.37 15.98 -18.45
N SER A 16 -7.27 15.17 -18.97
CA SER A 16 -8.65 15.59 -19.25
C SER A 16 -9.72 14.80 -18.49
N ALA A 17 -9.33 13.76 -17.79
CA ALA A 17 -10.23 12.88 -17.05
C ALA A 17 -9.59 12.45 -15.74
N LEU A 18 -10.28 11.63 -14.95
CA LEU A 18 -9.74 11.12 -13.69
C LEU A 18 -8.70 10.01 -13.89
N CYS A 19 -8.69 9.39 -15.07
CA CYS A 19 -7.67 8.39 -15.41
C CYS A 19 -6.28 9.03 -15.35
N THR A 20 -5.42 8.46 -14.56
CA THR A 20 -4.12 9.02 -14.21
C THR A 20 -3.01 8.07 -14.63
N GLU A 21 -2.05 8.56 -15.39
CA GLU A 21 -0.85 7.84 -15.73
C GLU A 21 0.16 7.94 -14.58
N VAL A 22 0.74 6.81 -14.20
CA VAL A 22 1.69 6.71 -13.10
C VAL A 22 2.99 6.08 -13.59
N ASN A 23 4.10 6.72 -13.31
CA ASN A 23 5.42 6.10 -13.44
C ASN A 23 6.05 5.97 -12.05
N ALA A 24 6.22 4.73 -11.60
CA ALA A 24 6.82 4.41 -10.32
C ALA A 24 8.19 3.75 -10.54
N ASN A 25 9.26 4.51 -10.48
CA ASN A 25 10.63 4.02 -10.70
C ASN A 25 10.79 3.23 -12.01
N GLY A 26 10.20 3.70 -13.10
CA GLY A 26 10.27 3.05 -14.42
C GLY A 26 9.16 2.03 -14.69
N HIS A 27 8.26 1.81 -13.74
CA HIS A 27 7.08 0.97 -13.93
C HIS A 27 5.88 1.84 -14.30
N ASP A 28 5.25 1.53 -15.42
CA ASP A 28 4.06 2.25 -15.88
C ASP A 28 2.81 1.60 -15.32
N LEU A 29 2.00 2.41 -14.64
CA LEU A 29 0.78 2.01 -13.98
C LEU A 29 -0.33 3.01 -14.34
N VAL A 30 -1.56 2.63 -14.07
CA VAL A 30 -2.73 3.48 -14.24
C VAL A 30 -3.50 3.54 -12.92
N ALA A 31 -3.93 4.71 -12.53
CA ALA A 31 -4.88 4.91 -11.44
C ALA A 31 -6.15 5.56 -11.98
N ASP A 32 -7.29 5.17 -11.45
CA ASP A 32 -8.58 5.74 -11.85
C ASP A 32 -9.55 5.65 -10.67
N GLU A 33 -10.75 6.13 -10.90
CA GLU A 33 -11.87 6.02 -9.95
C GLU A 33 -13.00 5.19 -10.56
N PRO A 34 -13.91 4.66 -9.74
CA PRO A 34 -15.10 3.99 -10.22
C PRO A 34 -16.00 4.92 -11.06
N ALA A 35 -16.79 4.34 -11.95
CA ALA A 35 -17.72 5.08 -12.77
C ALA A 35 -18.69 5.93 -11.93
N ALA A 36 -19.09 5.45 -10.75
CA ALA A 36 -19.96 6.20 -9.82
C ALA A 36 -19.35 7.53 -9.34
N LEU A 37 -18.01 7.66 -9.38
CA LEU A 37 -17.28 8.87 -8.99
C LEU A 37 -16.79 9.67 -10.19
N GLY A 38 -17.17 9.28 -11.40
CA GLY A 38 -16.78 9.96 -12.64
C GLY A 38 -15.56 9.37 -13.33
N GLY A 39 -15.03 8.26 -12.84
CA GLY A 39 -13.95 7.53 -13.48
C GLY A 39 -14.41 6.55 -14.55
N THR A 40 -13.47 5.81 -15.12
CA THR A 40 -13.71 4.78 -16.13
C THR A 40 -13.29 3.38 -15.71
N GLU A 41 -12.87 3.22 -14.47
CA GLU A 41 -12.37 1.94 -13.92
C GLU A 41 -11.20 1.34 -14.73
N ALA A 42 -10.38 2.21 -15.33
CA ALA A 42 -9.24 1.77 -16.14
C ALA A 42 -8.06 1.24 -15.32
N GLY A 43 -8.08 1.43 -14.01
CA GLY A 43 -7.06 0.96 -13.10
C GLY A 43 -7.51 1.01 -11.65
N PRO A 44 -6.65 0.54 -10.72
CA PRO A 44 -6.92 0.63 -9.30
C PRO A 44 -7.13 2.07 -8.84
N THR A 45 -7.90 2.24 -7.77
CA THR A 45 -8.06 3.55 -7.14
C THR A 45 -6.81 3.92 -6.34
N PRO A 46 -6.62 5.20 -6.00
CA PRO A 46 -5.51 5.60 -5.11
C PRO A 46 -5.49 4.84 -3.78
N TYR A 47 -6.66 4.58 -3.17
CA TYR A 47 -6.73 3.76 -1.95
C TYR A 47 -6.34 2.30 -2.18
N ASP A 48 -6.70 1.73 -3.32
CA ASP A 48 -6.25 0.38 -3.69
C ASP A 48 -4.72 0.30 -3.74
N TYR A 49 -4.07 1.35 -4.26
CA TYR A 49 -2.60 1.45 -4.25
C TYR A 49 -2.04 1.55 -2.83
N LEU A 50 -2.68 2.30 -1.95
CA LEU A 50 -2.26 2.40 -0.56
C LEU A 50 -2.35 1.04 0.15
N LEU A 51 -3.45 0.31 -0.05
CA LEU A 51 -3.65 -1.03 0.49
C LEU A 51 -2.68 -2.04 -0.15
N THR A 52 -2.41 -1.90 -1.43
CA THR A 52 -1.42 -2.71 -2.15
C THR A 52 -0.03 -2.52 -1.55
N ALA A 53 0.36 -1.27 -1.26
CA ALA A 53 1.62 -0.97 -0.63
C ALA A 53 1.74 -1.66 0.74
N LEU A 54 0.71 -1.57 1.57
CA LEU A 54 0.68 -2.22 2.87
C LEU A 54 0.72 -3.75 2.75
N GLY A 55 -0.14 -4.32 1.90
CA GLY A 55 -0.24 -5.78 1.73
C GLY A 55 1.02 -6.39 1.15
N SER A 56 1.59 -5.79 0.11
CA SER A 56 2.83 -6.28 -0.51
C SER A 56 4.02 -6.16 0.43
N CYS A 57 4.14 -5.04 1.14
CA CYS A 57 5.20 -4.85 2.12
C CYS A 57 5.11 -5.89 3.25
N THR A 58 3.91 -6.16 3.76
CA THR A 58 3.67 -7.19 4.78
C THR A 58 4.10 -8.57 4.28
N ALA A 59 3.65 -8.96 3.09
CA ALA A 59 3.99 -10.26 2.49
C ALA A 59 5.49 -10.42 2.27
N ILE A 60 6.13 -9.41 1.70
CA ILE A 60 7.59 -9.41 1.45
C ILE A 60 8.37 -9.50 2.77
N THR A 61 7.96 -8.75 3.78
CA THR A 61 8.62 -8.76 5.11
C THR A 61 8.56 -10.14 5.73
N VAL A 62 7.40 -10.80 5.70
CA VAL A 62 7.22 -12.16 6.21
C VAL A 62 8.06 -13.15 5.42
N ARG A 63 8.03 -13.08 4.09
CA ARG A 63 8.82 -13.93 3.20
C ARG A 63 10.32 -13.82 3.48
N MET A 64 10.82 -12.60 3.53
CA MET A 64 12.25 -12.35 3.79
C MET A 64 12.71 -12.92 5.14
N TYR A 65 11.87 -12.80 6.16
CA TYR A 65 12.19 -13.35 7.48
C TYR A 65 12.22 -14.88 7.45
N ALA A 66 11.20 -15.52 6.88
CA ALA A 66 11.12 -16.98 6.77
C ALA A 66 12.30 -17.54 5.96
N ASP A 67 12.64 -16.90 4.84
CA ASP A 67 13.77 -17.34 4.00
C ASP A 67 15.10 -17.22 4.74
N ARG A 68 15.32 -16.14 5.48
CA ARG A 68 16.53 -15.96 6.28
C ARG A 68 16.65 -17.01 7.40
N LYS A 69 15.54 -17.43 7.97
CA LYS A 69 15.50 -18.48 9.00
C LYS A 69 15.54 -19.89 8.41
N GLY A 70 15.39 -20.02 7.10
CA GLY A 70 15.28 -21.34 6.46
C GLY A 70 13.99 -22.07 6.80
N TRP A 71 12.92 -21.34 7.15
CA TRP A 71 11.62 -21.93 7.49
C TRP A 71 10.83 -22.33 6.26
N PRO A 72 10.08 -23.44 6.30
CA PRO A 72 9.39 -23.97 5.14
C PRO A 72 8.06 -23.26 4.83
N LEU A 73 8.13 -21.96 4.60
CA LEU A 73 7.00 -21.16 4.19
C LEU A 73 6.79 -21.29 2.69
N GLU A 74 5.67 -21.85 2.28
CA GLU A 74 5.33 -22.06 0.86
C GLU A 74 4.68 -20.81 0.24
N SER A 75 3.64 -20.30 0.89
CA SER A 75 2.98 -19.08 0.40
C SER A 75 2.55 -18.15 1.53
N VAL A 76 2.44 -16.88 1.18
CA VAL A 76 1.91 -15.82 2.04
C VAL A 76 0.81 -15.10 1.28
N THR A 77 -0.37 -15.09 1.84
CA THR A 77 -1.47 -14.28 1.30
C THR A 77 -1.86 -13.23 2.34
N VAL A 78 -1.92 -11.98 1.90
CA VAL A 78 -2.31 -10.85 2.74
C VAL A 78 -3.56 -10.20 2.15
N ARG A 79 -4.62 -10.16 2.92
CA ARG A 79 -5.86 -9.47 2.56
C ARG A 79 -5.93 -8.19 3.38
N VAL A 80 -6.09 -7.07 2.70
CA VAL A 80 -6.16 -5.75 3.33
C VAL A 80 -7.48 -5.10 2.93
N GLU A 81 -8.23 -4.69 3.92
CA GLU A 81 -9.50 -4.00 3.71
C GLU A 81 -9.47 -2.68 4.47
N HIS A 82 -10.01 -1.63 3.86
CA HIS A 82 -10.24 -0.37 4.56
C HIS A 82 -11.74 -0.20 4.83
N GLY A 83 -12.05 0.35 5.98
CA GLY A 83 -13.40 0.78 6.30
C GLY A 83 -13.81 1.95 5.41
N ARG A 84 -15.11 2.05 5.10
CA ARG A 84 -15.64 3.20 4.36
C ARG A 84 -15.45 4.44 5.23
N ILE A 85 -14.63 5.37 4.73
CA ILE A 85 -14.61 6.71 5.28
C ILE A 85 -15.88 7.39 4.78
N HIS A 86 -16.88 7.48 5.63
CA HIS A 86 -18.01 8.34 5.33
C HIS A 86 -17.54 9.79 5.38
N ALA A 87 -18.00 10.60 4.45
CA ALA A 87 -17.74 12.04 4.46
C ALA A 87 -18.10 12.69 5.82
N LYS A 88 -19.04 12.10 6.57
CA LYS A 88 -19.36 12.46 7.96
C LYS A 88 -18.21 12.23 8.94
N ASP A 89 -17.45 11.15 8.77
CA ASP A 89 -16.31 10.86 9.64
C ASP A 89 -15.14 11.82 9.35
N CYS A 90 -15.03 12.32 8.13
CA CYS A 90 -14.06 13.33 7.75
C CYS A 90 -14.41 14.73 8.28
N GLU A 91 -15.70 15.06 8.49
CA GLU A 91 -16.13 16.33 9.05
C GLU A 91 -15.96 16.36 10.57
N GLU A 92 -16.06 15.23 11.24
CA GLU A 92 -15.96 15.11 12.70
C GLU A 92 -14.54 14.78 13.18
N CYS A 93 -13.66 14.32 12.30
CA CYS A 93 -12.29 13.93 12.64
C CYS A 93 -11.30 14.98 12.18
N GLU A 94 -10.83 15.83 13.06
CA GLU A 94 -9.73 16.74 12.76
C GLU A 94 -8.39 16.00 12.53
N THR A 95 -8.27 14.73 12.90
CA THR A 95 -6.96 14.03 12.90
C THR A 95 -6.91 12.61 12.40
N ASN A 96 -8.02 11.89 12.12
CA ASN A 96 -7.96 10.47 11.76
C ASN A 96 -9.05 10.08 10.77
N CYS A 97 -8.87 10.46 9.51
CA CYS A 97 -9.82 10.13 8.45
C CYS A 97 -9.60 8.78 7.77
N GLY A 98 -8.53 8.07 8.11
CA GLY A 98 -8.22 6.79 7.50
C GLY A 98 -8.25 5.64 8.49
N ARG A 99 -9.02 4.61 8.18
CA ARG A 99 -9.03 3.38 8.94
C ARG A 99 -8.83 2.18 8.04
N ILE A 100 -7.76 1.44 8.30
CA ILE A 100 -7.52 0.14 7.70
C ILE A 100 -7.97 -0.88 8.73
N ASP A 101 -9.13 -1.49 8.51
CA ASP A 101 -9.78 -2.31 9.53
C ASP A 101 -9.26 -3.72 9.63
N ARG A 102 -8.71 -4.27 8.54
CA ARG A 102 -8.26 -5.65 8.54
C ARG A 102 -7.02 -5.87 7.68
N VAL A 103 -6.01 -6.42 8.32
CA VAL A 103 -4.90 -7.08 7.66
C VAL A 103 -4.97 -8.55 8.07
N GLN A 104 -5.42 -9.41 7.15
CA GLN A 104 -5.48 -10.84 7.35
C GLN A 104 -4.29 -11.51 6.71
N LEU A 105 -3.60 -12.33 7.48
CA LEU A 105 -2.41 -13.05 7.04
C LEU A 105 -2.70 -14.55 6.99
N GLU A 106 -2.56 -15.14 5.81
CA GLU A 106 -2.65 -16.58 5.60
C GLU A 106 -1.25 -17.12 5.25
N LEU A 107 -0.80 -18.09 6.01
CA LEU A 107 0.51 -18.72 5.85
C LEU A 107 0.32 -20.20 5.50
N GLU A 108 0.88 -20.62 4.37
CA GLU A 108 0.88 -22.02 3.94
C GLU A 108 2.29 -22.60 4.02
N GLY A 109 2.36 -23.87 4.39
CA GLY A 109 3.58 -24.63 4.52
C GLY A 109 3.64 -25.42 5.82
N PRO A 110 4.56 -26.38 5.95
CA PRO A 110 4.70 -27.22 7.13
C PRO A 110 5.41 -26.46 8.28
N LEU A 111 4.80 -25.36 8.72
CA LEU A 111 5.25 -24.53 9.83
C LEU A 111 4.65 -25.02 11.14
N ASP A 112 5.43 -25.03 12.22
CA ASP A 112 4.90 -25.27 13.55
C ASP A 112 4.18 -24.03 14.12
N ALA A 113 3.52 -24.19 15.26
CA ALA A 113 2.75 -23.11 15.88
C ALA A 113 3.62 -21.92 16.30
N GLU A 114 4.84 -22.17 16.76
CA GLU A 114 5.79 -21.14 17.16
C GLU A 114 6.29 -20.32 15.96
N GLN A 115 6.60 -20.99 14.86
CA GLN A 115 6.99 -20.33 13.61
C GLN A 115 5.85 -19.47 13.06
N ARG A 116 4.62 -19.98 13.06
CA ARG A 116 3.44 -19.21 12.61
C ARG A 116 3.22 -17.96 13.46
N GLU A 117 3.31 -18.08 14.76
CA GLU A 117 3.15 -16.94 15.67
C GLU A 117 4.25 -15.90 15.46
N LYS A 118 5.50 -16.36 15.31
CA LYS A 118 6.62 -15.46 15.02
C LYS A 118 6.42 -14.70 13.71
N LEU A 119 5.96 -15.35 12.66
CA LEU A 119 5.68 -14.70 11.38
C LEU A 119 4.53 -13.68 11.48
N ARG A 120 3.53 -13.94 12.31
CA ARG A 120 2.48 -12.95 12.60
C ARG A 120 3.03 -11.71 13.30
N GLU A 121 3.96 -11.87 14.24
CA GLU A 121 4.65 -10.75 14.88
C GLU A 121 5.49 -9.96 13.88
N ILE A 122 6.20 -10.64 13.00
CA ILE A 122 7.03 -10.02 11.96
C ILE A 122 6.18 -9.25 10.96
N ALA A 123 5.00 -9.75 10.61
CA ALA A 123 4.06 -9.06 9.73
C ALA A 123 3.70 -7.65 10.24
N LYS A 124 3.63 -7.47 11.55
CA LYS A 124 3.34 -6.17 12.18
C LYS A 124 4.49 -5.17 12.10
N LYS A 125 5.68 -5.62 11.70
CA LYS A 125 6.89 -4.79 11.62
C LYS A 125 7.20 -4.30 10.21
N CYS A 126 6.26 -4.42 9.30
CA CYS A 126 6.40 -3.94 7.92
C CYS A 126 6.67 -2.43 7.90
N PRO A 127 7.67 -1.96 7.13
CA PRO A 127 8.01 -0.52 7.07
C PRO A 127 6.85 0.38 6.64
N VAL A 128 6.03 -0.04 5.70
CA VAL A 128 4.86 0.74 5.25
C VAL A 128 3.85 0.90 6.40
N LYS A 129 3.61 -0.16 7.17
CA LYS A 129 2.74 -0.08 8.35
C LYS A 129 3.27 0.95 9.35
N ARG A 130 4.57 0.95 9.60
CA ARG A 130 5.20 1.93 10.51
C ARG A 130 5.00 3.36 10.02
N THR A 131 5.13 3.58 8.71
CA THR A 131 4.90 4.89 8.10
C THR A 131 3.44 5.32 8.27
N LEU A 132 2.49 4.43 8.02
CA LEU A 132 1.06 4.72 8.15
C LEU A 132 0.61 4.92 9.60
N ASP A 133 1.21 4.23 10.55
CA ASP A 133 0.91 4.35 11.98
C ASP A 133 1.60 5.56 12.63
N SER A 134 2.56 6.18 11.97
CA SER A 134 3.33 7.31 12.50
C SER A 134 2.85 8.64 11.94
N GLU A 135 3.26 9.71 12.59
CA GLU A 135 3.10 11.05 12.05
C GLU A 135 3.99 11.20 10.83
N THR A 136 3.39 11.50 9.68
CA THR A 136 4.09 11.67 8.41
C THR A 136 4.02 13.12 7.98
N LEU A 137 5.18 13.77 7.88
CA LEU A 137 5.27 15.13 7.37
C LEU A 137 5.27 15.12 5.85
N ILE A 138 4.30 15.81 5.26
CA ILE A 138 4.18 15.95 3.81
C ILE A 138 4.34 17.41 3.45
N GLU A 139 5.40 17.72 2.72
CA GLU A 139 5.65 19.06 2.19
C GLU A 139 5.21 19.13 0.73
N THR A 140 4.36 20.10 0.42
CA THR A 140 3.91 20.34 -0.95
C THR A 140 4.58 21.60 -1.48
N ARG A 141 5.23 21.47 -2.64
CA ARG A 141 5.91 22.59 -3.30
C ARG A 141 5.41 22.73 -4.72
N ALA A 142 5.21 23.96 -5.16
CA ALA A 142 4.93 24.25 -6.55
C ALA A 142 6.27 24.30 -7.34
N ALA A 143 6.31 23.58 -8.48
CA ALA A 143 7.41 23.71 -9.41
C ALA A 143 7.19 24.94 -10.28
N MET A 144 8.21 25.79 -10.42
CA MET A 144 8.18 26.91 -11.35
C MET A 144 8.49 26.40 -12.76
N ARG A 145 7.63 26.75 -13.70
CA ARG A 145 7.89 26.58 -15.13
C ARG A 145 8.38 27.86 -15.75
#